data_f1c9da4b7996763c5451741589465503
#
_entry.id   f1c9da4b7996763c5451741589465503
#
_cell.length_a   1.000
_cell.length_b   1.000
_cell.length_c   1.000
_cell.angle_alpha   90.00
_cell.angle_beta   90.00
_cell.angle_gamma   90.00
#
_symmetry.space_group_name_H-M   'P 1'
#
loop_
_entity.id
_entity.type
_entity.pdbx_description
1 polymer ?
#
loop_
_entity_poly.entity_id
_entity_poly.type
_entity_poly.pdbx_seq_one_letter_code
_entity_poly.pdbx_strand_id
1 'polypeptide(L)'
;MAAITVADDLEDAIALANTSDYGLSGALWTADTARASEIARQLETGGVFVNGFSASNPRLPVGGVKKSGYGRELSHLGLREFVNAQGVWIKDRP
;
A
#
# COMPACT_ATOMS: atom_id res chain seq x y z
N MET A 1 6.71 -15.52 -17.93
CA MET A 1 5.73 -14.82 -18.83
C MET A 1 5.35 -13.52 -18.16
N ALA A 2 5.33 -12.40 -18.88
CA ALA A 2 4.85 -11.12 -18.40
C ALA A 2 3.72 -10.64 -19.30
N ALA A 3 2.66 -10.09 -18.74
CA ALA A 3 1.59 -9.42 -19.47
C ALA A 3 1.90 -7.93 -19.57
N ILE A 4 1.74 -7.36 -20.74
CA ILE A 4 1.92 -5.93 -20.98
C ILE A 4 0.61 -5.38 -21.54
N THR A 5 0.11 -4.33 -20.93
CA THR A 5 -1.07 -3.59 -21.39
C THR A 5 -0.67 -2.15 -21.63
N VAL A 6 -1.10 -1.60 -22.74
CA VAL A 6 -0.89 -0.19 -23.09
C VAL A 6 -2.12 0.59 -22.62
N ALA A 7 -1.90 1.66 -21.87
CA ALA A 7 -2.93 2.58 -21.43
C ALA A 7 -2.96 3.81 -22.35
N ASP A 8 -4.13 4.40 -22.55
CA ASP A 8 -4.31 5.58 -23.39
C ASP A 8 -3.78 6.85 -22.72
N ASP A 9 -3.93 6.93 -21.39
CA ASP A 9 -3.47 8.03 -20.57
C ASP A 9 -3.21 7.58 -19.11
N LEU A 10 -2.92 8.53 -18.23
CA LEU A 10 -2.66 8.25 -16.81
C LEU A 10 -3.90 7.71 -16.07
N GLU A 11 -5.08 8.25 -16.38
CA GLU A 11 -6.31 7.83 -15.73
C GLU A 11 -6.65 6.38 -16.09
N ASP A 12 -6.51 6.05 -17.36
CA ASP A 12 -6.68 4.68 -17.85
C ASP A 12 -5.63 3.73 -17.24
N ALA A 13 -4.38 4.17 -17.14
CA ALA A 13 -3.33 3.38 -16.51
C ALA A 13 -3.64 3.05 -15.03
N ILE A 14 -4.15 4.02 -14.27
CA ILE A 14 -4.58 3.82 -12.88
C ILE A 14 -5.78 2.87 -12.83
N ALA A 15 -6.76 3.06 -13.70
CA ALA A 15 -7.93 2.20 -13.77
C ALA A 15 -7.54 0.75 -14.07
N LEU A 16 -6.69 0.53 -15.08
CA LEU A 16 -6.16 -0.78 -15.45
C LEU A 16 -5.37 -1.43 -14.28
N ALA A 17 -4.52 -0.67 -13.61
CA ALA A 17 -3.76 -1.17 -12.46
C ALA A 17 -4.68 -1.64 -11.33
N ASN A 18 -5.82 -0.97 -11.13
CA ASN A 18 -6.78 -1.28 -10.08
C ASN A 18 -7.77 -2.39 -10.44
N THR A 19 -7.78 -2.90 -11.66
CA THR A 19 -8.67 -4.02 -12.08
C THR A 19 -8.32 -5.34 -11.42
N SER A 20 -7.10 -5.51 -10.90
CA SER A 20 -6.66 -6.73 -10.24
C SER A 20 -7.44 -6.98 -8.94
N ASP A 21 -7.79 -8.23 -8.70
CA ASP A 21 -8.33 -8.70 -7.41
C ASP A 21 -7.28 -8.69 -6.28
N TYR A 22 -6.03 -8.48 -6.60
CA TYR A 22 -4.90 -8.44 -5.69
C TYR A 22 -4.35 -7.02 -5.56
N GLY A 23 -3.68 -6.73 -4.46
CA GLY A 23 -3.11 -5.43 -4.20
C GLY A 23 -2.00 -5.50 -3.14
N LEU A 24 -0.95 -6.29 -3.38
CA LEU A 24 0.18 -6.34 -2.44
C LEU A 24 1.07 -5.11 -2.62
N SER A 25 1.59 -4.92 -3.81
CA SER A 25 2.45 -3.78 -4.13
C SER A 25 2.35 -3.41 -5.60
N GLY A 26 2.65 -2.15 -5.89
CA GLY A 26 2.81 -1.63 -7.23
C GLY A 26 4.13 -0.88 -7.39
N ALA A 27 4.63 -0.78 -8.61
CA ALA A 27 5.76 0.07 -8.97
C ALA A 27 5.29 1.15 -9.94
N LEU A 28 5.69 2.39 -9.66
CA LEU A 28 5.42 3.55 -10.50
C LEU A 28 6.74 4.11 -11.03
N TRP A 29 6.95 4.03 -12.33
CA TRP A 29 8.11 4.60 -12.98
C TRP A 29 7.73 5.92 -13.66
N THR A 30 8.30 7.03 -13.21
CA THR A 30 7.98 8.36 -13.71
C THR A 30 9.16 9.32 -13.58
N ALA A 31 9.28 10.22 -14.52
CA ALA A 31 10.19 11.37 -14.42
C ALA A 31 9.59 12.48 -13.53
N ASP A 32 8.27 12.57 -13.41
CA ASP A 32 7.56 13.53 -12.57
C ASP A 32 7.36 12.98 -11.15
N THR A 33 8.40 13.03 -10.36
CA THR A 33 8.37 12.56 -8.97
C THR A 33 7.54 13.47 -8.06
N ALA A 34 7.27 14.70 -8.44
CA ALA A 34 6.45 15.63 -7.67
C ALA A 34 4.99 15.14 -7.59
N ARG A 35 4.48 14.53 -8.66
CA ARG A 35 3.12 13.96 -8.73
C ARG A 35 3.04 12.52 -8.22
N ALA A 36 4.17 11.88 -7.97
CA ALA A 36 4.19 10.45 -7.63
C ALA A 36 3.32 10.11 -6.41
N SER A 37 3.33 10.97 -5.38
CA SER A 37 2.52 10.74 -4.17
C SER A 37 1.02 10.85 -4.42
N GLU A 38 0.60 11.70 -5.34
CA GLU A 38 -0.80 11.85 -5.75
C GLU A 38 -1.26 10.60 -6.51
N ILE A 39 -0.45 10.15 -7.46
CA ILE A 39 -0.72 8.93 -8.23
C ILE A 39 -0.75 7.71 -7.32
N ALA A 40 0.20 7.60 -6.41
CA ALA A 40 0.29 6.46 -5.49
C ALA A 40 -0.97 6.30 -4.62
N ARG A 41 -1.62 7.40 -4.22
CA ARG A 41 -2.87 7.35 -3.44
C ARG A 41 -4.06 6.79 -4.21
N GLN A 42 -3.99 6.75 -5.53
CA GLN A 42 -5.05 6.25 -6.39
C GLN A 42 -4.86 4.77 -6.71
N LEU A 43 -3.71 4.19 -6.39
CA LEU A 43 -3.42 2.77 -6.58
C LEU A 43 -3.89 1.96 -5.37
N GLU A 44 -4.73 0.96 -5.63
CA GLU A 44 -5.31 0.08 -4.62
C GLU A 44 -4.34 -1.04 -4.25
N THR A 45 -3.21 -0.66 -3.65
CA THR A 45 -2.16 -1.58 -3.21
C THR A 45 -1.70 -1.25 -1.80
N GLY A 46 -1.13 -2.22 -1.11
CA GLY A 46 -0.56 -2.04 0.22
C GLY A 46 0.75 -1.23 0.23
N GLY A 47 1.45 -1.16 -0.89
CA GLY A 47 2.65 -0.37 -1.05
C GLY A 47 2.88 0.07 -2.49
N VAL A 48 3.42 1.27 -2.69
CA VAL A 48 3.82 1.79 -4.01
C VAL A 48 5.29 2.19 -3.97
N PHE A 49 6.05 1.70 -4.92
CA PHE A 49 7.48 1.96 -5.06
C PHE A 49 7.70 2.84 -6.28
N VAL A 50 8.17 4.06 -6.05
CA VAL A 50 8.42 5.02 -7.13
C VAL A 50 9.85 4.87 -7.62
N ASN A 51 10.01 4.66 -8.94
CA ASN A 51 11.29 4.46 -9.62
C ASN A 51 12.15 3.36 -8.98
N GLY A 52 11.50 2.31 -8.49
CA GLY A 52 12.15 1.19 -7.82
C GLY A 52 11.29 -0.07 -7.82
N PHE A 53 11.84 -1.11 -7.24
CA PHE A 53 11.18 -2.40 -7.09
C PHE A 53 10.60 -2.55 -5.69
N SER A 54 9.61 -3.41 -5.56
CA SER A 54 9.10 -3.85 -4.27
C SER A 54 10.25 -4.49 -3.47
N ALA A 55 10.56 -3.88 -2.33
CA ALA A 55 11.60 -4.35 -1.43
C ALA A 55 11.18 -4.11 0.02
N SER A 56 11.50 -5.07 0.89
CA SER A 56 11.23 -4.93 2.31
C SER A 56 12.18 -3.92 2.95
N ASN A 57 11.62 -2.98 3.69
CA ASN A 57 12.35 -2.02 4.50
C ASN A 57 11.74 -2.03 5.91
N PRO A 58 12.53 -2.23 6.98
CA PRO A 58 12.02 -2.30 8.34
C PRO A 58 11.23 -1.06 8.82
N ARG A 59 11.39 0.07 8.15
CA ARG A 59 10.69 1.32 8.47
C ARG A 59 9.35 1.47 7.76
N LEU A 60 9.10 0.66 6.73
CA LEU A 60 7.88 0.73 5.93
C LEU A 60 6.98 -0.48 6.23
N PRO A 61 5.67 -0.28 6.35
CA PRO A 61 4.76 -1.40 6.51
C PRO A 61 4.69 -2.22 5.22
N VAL A 62 4.61 -3.53 5.37
CA VAL A 62 4.38 -4.48 4.27
C VAL A 62 3.07 -5.19 4.53
N GLY A 63 2.23 -5.24 3.53
CA GLY A 63 0.95 -5.93 3.57
C GLY A 63 0.10 -5.55 2.38
N GLY A 64 -0.90 -6.37 2.11
CA GLY A 64 -1.78 -6.22 0.96
C GLY A 64 -3.14 -5.62 1.29
N VAL A 65 -3.88 -5.36 0.24
CA VAL A 65 -5.30 -5.10 0.25
C VAL A 65 -5.99 -6.09 -0.68
N LYS A 66 -7.32 -6.07 -0.76
CA LYS A 66 -8.10 -7.00 -1.58
C LYS A 66 -7.76 -8.46 -1.24
N LYS A 67 -7.66 -9.35 -2.22
CA LYS A 67 -7.31 -10.77 -2.02
C LYS A 67 -5.85 -11.02 -1.63
N SER A 68 -4.99 -10.01 -1.67
CA SER A 68 -3.62 -10.13 -1.15
C SER A 68 -3.55 -10.24 0.38
N GLY A 69 -4.66 -10.02 1.05
CA GLY A 69 -4.79 -10.25 2.48
C GLY A 69 -4.97 -8.96 3.28
N TYR A 70 -4.78 -9.06 4.59
CA TYR A 70 -4.94 -7.99 5.56
C TYR A 70 -3.79 -8.04 6.57
N GLY A 71 -3.75 -7.05 7.46
CA GLY A 71 -2.66 -6.90 8.42
C GLY A 71 -1.45 -6.21 7.82
N ARG A 72 -0.48 -5.97 8.65
CA ARG A 72 0.81 -5.38 8.26
C ARG A 72 1.94 -6.04 9.02
N GLU A 73 3.05 -6.24 8.34
CA GLU A 73 4.32 -6.57 8.95
C GLU A 73 5.31 -5.42 8.77
N LEU A 74 6.40 -5.45 9.50
CA LEU A 74 7.41 -4.38 9.57
C LEU A 74 6.83 -3.04 10.06
N SER A 75 7.70 -2.06 10.24
CA SER A 75 7.38 -0.75 10.81
C SER A 75 6.73 -0.82 12.21
N HIS A 76 6.31 0.31 12.75
CA HIS A 76 5.54 0.36 13.99
C HIS A 76 4.16 -0.31 13.89
N LEU A 77 3.62 -0.42 12.67
CA LEU A 77 2.34 -1.10 12.45
C LEU A 77 2.50 -2.61 12.64
N GLY A 78 3.55 -3.20 12.07
CA GLY A 78 3.84 -4.62 12.26
C GLY A 78 4.14 -4.98 13.71
N LEU A 79 4.81 -4.11 14.46
CA LEU A 79 5.02 -4.31 15.90
C LEU A 79 3.69 -4.38 16.68
N ARG A 80 2.72 -3.55 16.30
CA ARG A 80 1.41 -3.51 16.96
C ARG A 80 0.55 -4.74 16.70
N GLU A 81 0.80 -5.48 15.64
CA GLU A 81 0.09 -6.75 15.36
C GLU A 81 0.37 -7.83 16.42
N PHE A 82 1.46 -7.70 17.18
CA PHE A 82 1.86 -8.67 18.22
C PHE A 82 1.49 -8.24 19.63
N VAL A 83 0.78 -7.14 19.81
CA VAL A 83 0.39 -6.62 21.11
C VAL A 83 -1.11 -6.41 21.20
N ASN A 84 -1.64 -6.46 22.41
CA ASN A 84 -3.05 -6.15 22.66
C ASN A 84 -3.23 -4.65 22.89
N ALA A 85 -4.09 -4.02 22.12
CA ALA A 85 -4.53 -2.65 22.37
C ALA A 85 -5.61 -2.66 23.47
N GLN A 86 -5.18 -2.46 24.71
CA GLN A 86 -6.08 -2.46 25.86
C GLN A 86 -6.57 -1.05 26.18
N GLY A 87 -7.88 -0.85 26.18
CA GLY A 87 -8.51 0.35 26.70
C GLY A 87 -8.71 0.22 28.23
N VAL A 88 -8.38 1.29 28.98
CA VAL A 88 -8.67 1.41 30.40
C VAL A 88 -9.47 2.68 30.60
N TRP A 89 -10.67 2.54 31.15
CA TRP A 89 -11.51 3.67 31.52
C TRP A 89 -11.79 3.61 33.01
N ILE A 90 -11.35 4.64 33.71
CA ILE A 90 -11.64 4.84 35.13
C ILE A 90 -12.65 5.99 35.22
N LYS A 91 -13.84 5.68 35.75
CA LYS A 91 -14.84 6.69 36.03
C LYS A 91 -14.64 7.16 37.48
N ASP A 92 -14.38 8.45 37.64
CA ASP A 92 -14.36 9.04 38.98
C ASP A 92 -15.71 8.87 39.64
N ARG A 93 -15.72 8.57 40.94
CA ARG A 93 -16.98 8.49 41.67
C ARG A 93 -17.68 9.85 41.69
N PRO A 94 -19.01 9.85 41.63
CA PRO A 94 -19.75 11.08 41.77
C PRO A 94 -19.54 11.71 43.15
#